data_d5340ef27f6c25890213c226d1d11e7f
#
_entry.id   d5340ef27f6c25890213c226d1d11e7f
#
_cell.length_a   1.000
_cell.length_b   1.000
_cell.length_c   1.000
_cell.angle_alpha   90.00
_cell.angle_beta   90.00
_cell.angle_gamma   90.00
#
_symmetry.space_group_name_H-M   'P 1'
#
loop_
_entity.id
_entity.type
_entity.pdbx_description
1 polymer ?
#
loop_
_entity_poly.entity_id
_entity_poly.type
_entity_poly.pdbx_seq_one_letter_code
_entity_poly.pdbx_strand_id
1 'polypeptide(L)'
;MAVYTKINSKDLLSLSRDYKLGKIIKSEGIKKGIENTNYLLKTNKKKFILTIFEKRVQKKDLPFFMNLMEKLNQKKIICPKPLKNIANKHLSRIQNKPASIVTFLKGKDKATLNYKNCFDIGKNIAKFHKAGTKIKLYRQNSMSVSYTHLRAHETTS
;
A
#
# COMPACT_ATOMS: atom_id res chain seq x y z
N MET A 1 -2.53 -17.36 7.37
CA MET A 1 -3.50 -17.32 6.25
C MET A 1 -3.98 -15.88 6.11
N ALA A 2 -3.68 -15.21 4.99
CA ALA A 2 -3.89 -13.75 4.86
C ALA A 2 -5.12 -13.36 4.01
N VAL A 3 -6.12 -14.22 3.90
CA VAL A 3 -7.39 -13.90 3.26
C VAL A 3 -8.51 -14.09 4.29
N TYR A 4 -8.80 -13.01 5.01
CA TYR A 4 -9.84 -13.01 6.06
C TYR A 4 -11.23 -12.72 5.48
N THR A 5 -11.30 -11.83 4.48
CA THR A 5 -12.54 -11.44 3.81
C THR A 5 -12.61 -12.07 2.43
N LYS A 6 -13.57 -12.98 2.22
CA LYS A 6 -13.84 -13.57 0.90
C LYS A 6 -14.73 -12.63 0.09
N ILE A 7 -14.27 -12.26 -1.12
CA ILE A 7 -15.05 -11.44 -2.06
C ILE A 7 -15.92 -12.32 -2.93
N ASN A 8 -17.11 -11.86 -3.27
CA ASN A 8 -18.06 -12.53 -4.14
C ASN A 8 -18.18 -11.82 -5.50
N SER A 9 -18.98 -12.38 -6.40
CA SER A 9 -19.17 -11.83 -7.74
C SER A 9 -19.83 -10.43 -7.73
N LYS A 10 -20.71 -10.15 -6.76
CA LYS A 10 -21.33 -8.83 -6.61
C LYS A 10 -20.28 -7.77 -6.20
N ASP A 11 -19.40 -8.12 -5.26
CA ASP A 11 -18.28 -7.25 -4.85
C ASP A 11 -17.38 -6.91 -6.06
N LEU A 12 -17.03 -7.92 -6.88
CA LEU A 12 -16.19 -7.74 -8.07
C LEU A 12 -16.85 -6.87 -9.14
N LEU A 13 -18.15 -7.03 -9.38
CA LEU A 13 -18.92 -6.22 -10.33
C LEU A 13 -18.99 -4.76 -9.87
N SER A 14 -19.25 -4.51 -8.57
CA SER A 14 -19.25 -3.17 -8.00
C SER A 14 -17.90 -2.50 -8.17
N LEU A 15 -16.80 -3.17 -7.76
CA LEU A 15 -15.44 -2.66 -7.92
C LEU A 15 -15.08 -2.35 -9.37
N SER A 16 -15.45 -3.24 -10.30
CA SER A 16 -15.17 -3.05 -11.72
C SER A 16 -15.82 -1.78 -12.26
N ARG A 17 -17.08 -1.52 -11.86
CA ARG A 17 -17.84 -0.32 -12.23
C ARG A 17 -17.27 0.92 -11.57
N ASP A 18 -17.11 0.87 -10.25
CA ASP A 18 -16.73 2.03 -9.44
C ASP A 18 -15.34 2.56 -9.78
N TYR A 19 -14.40 1.67 -10.09
CA TYR A 19 -13.04 2.05 -10.46
C TYR A 19 -12.74 2.01 -11.96
N LYS A 20 -13.76 1.75 -12.80
CA LYS A 20 -13.63 1.64 -14.27
C LYS A 20 -12.51 0.68 -14.69
N LEU A 21 -12.38 -0.46 -14.00
CA LEU A 21 -11.29 -1.42 -14.21
C LEU A 21 -11.41 -2.19 -15.53
N GLY A 22 -12.60 -2.23 -16.12
CA GLY A 22 -12.96 -3.16 -17.18
C GLY A 22 -13.36 -4.53 -16.61
N LYS A 23 -13.57 -5.51 -17.47
CA LYS A 23 -14.01 -6.86 -17.05
C LYS A 23 -12.92 -7.53 -16.20
N ILE A 24 -13.24 -7.87 -14.96
CA ILE A 24 -12.37 -8.68 -14.10
C ILE A 24 -12.48 -10.14 -14.57
N ILE A 25 -11.38 -10.70 -15.04
CA ILE A 25 -11.32 -12.07 -15.57
C ILE A 25 -11.01 -13.06 -14.45
N LYS A 26 -10.14 -12.64 -13.50
CA LYS A 26 -9.70 -13.50 -12.39
C LYS A 26 -9.40 -12.68 -11.15
N SER A 27 -9.78 -13.22 -9.99
CA SER A 27 -9.40 -12.70 -8.68
C SER A 27 -8.71 -13.81 -7.89
N GLU A 28 -7.51 -13.56 -7.43
CA GLU A 28 -6.70 -14.52 -6.67
C GLU A 28 -6.31 -13.92 -5.32
N GLY A 29 -6.68 -14.61 -4.24
CA GLY A 29 -6.28 -14.21 -2.88
C GLY A 29 -4.77 -14.38 -2.67
N ILE A 30 -4.12 -13.34 -2.15
CA ILE A 30 -2.69 -13.36 -1.83
C ILE A 30 -2.53 -13.87 -0.40
N LYS A 31 -1.94 -15.06 -0.25
CA LYS A 31 -1.77 -15.72 1.05
C LYS A 31 -0.63 -15.13 1.89
N LYS A 32 0.31 -14.40 1.28
CA LYS A 32 1.41 -13.72 1.96
C LYS A 32 0.89 -12.45 2.66
N GLY A 33 1.30 -12.24 3.90
CA GLY A 33 0.87 -11.11 4.74
C GLY A 33 0.01 -11.55 5.91
N ILE A 34 -0.12 -10.70 6.94
CA ILE A 34 -0.77 -11.03 8.22
C ILE A 34 -1.80 -9.99 8.67
N GLU A 35 -1.92 -8.85 8.00
CA GLU A 35 -2.73 -7.74 8.51
C GLU A 35 -3.98 -7.46 7.70
N ASN A 36 -3.89 -7.54 6.38
CA ASN A 36 -4.96 -7.17 5.48
C ASN A 36 -5.27 -8.30 4.49
N THR A 37 -6.49 -8.32 3.99
CA THR A 37 -6.86 -9.22 2.90
C THR A 37 -6.46 -8.58 1.58
N ASN A 38 -5.63 -9.28 0.80
CA ASN A 38 -5.18 -8.81 -0.50
C ASN A 38 -5.61 -9.77 -1.61
N TYR A 39 -6.03 -9.20 -2.75
CA TYR A 39 -6.35 -9.94 -3.96
C TYR A 39 -5.60 -9.37 -5.16
N LEU A 40 -5.06 -10.26 -5.98
CA LEU A 40 -4.63 -9.93 -7.34
C LEU A 40 -5.85 -9.96 -8.24
N LEU A 41 -6.24 -8.81 -8.79
CA LEU A 41 -7.28 -8.68 -9.79
C LEU A 41 -6.65 -8.64 -11.18
N LYS A 42 -7.03 -9.59 -12.04
CA LYS A 42 -6.65 -9.60 -13.47
C LYS A 42 -7.85 -9.14 -14.27
N THR A 43 -7.70 -8.07 -15.03
CA THR A 43 -8.71 -7.59 -15.96
C THR A 43 -8.28 -7.86 -17.41
N ASN A 44 -9.16 -7.61 -18.34
CA ASN A 44 -8.85 -7.67 -19.78
C ASN A 44 -7.80 -6.63 -20.20
N LYS A 45 -7.50 -5.62 -19.38
CA LYS A 45 -6.54 -4.54 -19.69
C LYS A 45 -5.27 -4.63 -18.85
N LYS A 46 -5.39 -4.78 -17.54
CA LYS A 46 -4.28 -4.62 -16.58
C LYS A 46 -4.45 -5.53 -15.35
N LYS A 47 -3.43 -5.54 -14.50
CA LYS A 47 -3.47 -6.17 -13.18
C LYS A 47 -3.51 -5.10 -12.11
N PHE A 48 -4.23 -5.38 -11.02
CA PHE A 48 -4.37 -4.50 -9.87
C PHE A 48 -4.26 -5.30 -8.58
N ILE A 49 -3.96 -4.62 -7.48
CA ILE A 49 -4.08 -5.19 -6.14
C ILE A 49 -5.25 -4.52 -5.45
N LEU A 50 -6.20 -5.32 -5.00
CA LEU A 50 -7.24 -4.92 -4.06
C LEU A 50 -6.75 -5.22 -2.66
N THR A 51 -6.78 -4.24 -1.79
CA THR A 51 -6.54 -4.39 -0.35
C THR A 51 -7.81 -4.09 0.41
N ILE A 52 -8.27 -5.03 1.23
CA ILE A 52 -9.35 -4.85 2.20
C ILE A 52 -8.68 -4.70 3.56
N PHE A 53 -8.88 -3.54 4.19
CA PHE A 53 -8.27 -3.21 5.48
C PHE A 53 -9.07 -3.86 6.60
N GLU A 54 -8.42 -4.76 7.32
CA GLU A 54 -9.00 -5.48 8.44
C GLU A 54 -8.91 -4.64 9.74
N LYS A 55 -8.69 -5.26 10.90
CA LYS A 55 -8.80 -4.59 12.20
C LYS A 55 -7.61 -3.71 12.60
N ARG A 56 -6.38 -4.01 12.13
CA ARG A 56 -5.14 -3.38 12.66
C ARG A 56 -4.91 -1.94 12.20
N VAL A 57 -5.35 -1.57 11.01
CA VAL A 57 -5.14 -0.22 10.50
C VAL A 57 -6.24 0.71 10.98
N GLN A 58 -5.87 1.81 11.62
CA GLN A 58 -6.84 2.83 12.01
C GLN A 58 -7.44 3.47 10.75
N LYS A 59 -8.77 3.42 10.63
CA LYS A 59 -9.48 3.93 9.44
C LYS A 59 -9.15 5.39 9.13
N LYS A 60 -8.89 6.21 10.17
CA LYS A 60 -8.52 7.64 10.04
C LYS A 60 -7.18 7.85 9.34
N ASP A 61 -6.28 6.86 9.36
CA ASP A 61 -4.94 6.95 8.76
C ASP A 61 -4.91 6.55 7.29
N LEU A 62 -5.92 5.83 6.81
CA LEU A 62 -5.96 5.36 5.43
C LEU A 62 -5.85 6.47 4.37
N PRO A 63 -6.52 7.63 4.52
CA PRO A 63 -6.36 8.73 3.58
C PRO A 63 -4.92 9.25 3.50
N PHE A 64 -4.19 9.27 4.63
CA PHE A 64 -2.77 9.66 4.63
C PHE A 64 -1.93 8.74 3.74
N PHE A 65 -2.08 7.41 3.88
CA PHE A 65 -1.32 6.46 3.08
C PHE A 65 -1.65 6.54 1.58
N MET A 66 -2.93 6.72 1.24
CA MET A 66 -3.34 6.89 -0.16
C MET A 66 -2.75 8.17 -0.76
N ASN A 67 -2.84 9.28 -0.05
CA ASN A 67 -2.29 10.56 -0.50
C ASN A 67 -0.76 10.52 -0.59
N LEU A 68 -0.09 9.85 0.34
CA LEU A 68 1.37 9.68 0.31
C LEU A 68 1.79 8.92 -0.95
N MET A 69 1.17 7.79 -1.25
CA MET A 69 1.46 7.02 -2.47
C MET A 69 1.19 7.84 -3.74
N GLU A 70 0.11 8.62 -3.78
CA GLU A 70 -0.19 9.50 -4.92
C GLU A 70 0.90 10.56 -5.10
N LYS A 71 1.32 11.24 -4.02
CA LYS A 71 2.38 12.25 -4.06
C LYS A 71 3.75 11.67 -4.43
N LEU A 72 4.08 10.47 -3.96
CA LEU A 72 5.30 9.77 -4.34
C LEU A 72 5.31 9.44 -5.83
N ASN A 73 4.19 8.96 -6.37
CA ASN A 73 4.04 8.72 -7.82
C ASN A 73 4.21 10.00 -8.64
N GLN A 74 3.65 11.14 -8.19
CA GLN A 74 3.85 12.45 -8.85
C GLN A 74 5.34 12.84 -8.89
N LYS A 75 6.12 12.44 -7.88
CA LYS A 75 7.58 12.64 -7.83
C LYS A 75 8.37 11.53 -8.52
N LYS A 76 7.72 10.71 -9.34
CA LYS A 76 8.34 9.62 -10.11
C LYS A 76 9.03 8.54 -9.23
N ILE A 77 8.60 8.41 -7.99
CA ILE A 77 9.00 7.28 -7.13
C ILE A 77 8.18 6.06 -7.53
N ILE A 78 8.87 4.95 -7.78
CA ILE A 78 8.22 3.69 -8.14
C ILE A 78 7.56 3.09 -6.90
N CYS A 79 6.26 3.27 -6.79
CA CYS A 79 5.42 2.66 -5.78
C CYS A 79 4.02 2.37 -6.35
N PRO A 80 3.21 1.51 -5.71
CA PRO A 80 1.84 1.29 -6.17
C PRO A 80 1.06 2.60 -6.23
N LYS A 81 0.38 2.86 -7.35
CA LYS A 81 -0.46 4.06 -7.50
C LYS A 81 -1.88 3.74 -7.08
N PRO A 82 -2.45 4.43 -6.07
CA PRO A 82 -3.85 4.25 -5.70
C PRO A 82 -4.77 4.78 -6.81
N LEU A 83 -5.81 4.01 -7.12
CA LEU A 83 -6.84 4.41 -8.06
C LEU A 83 -7.90 5.24 -7.34
N LYS A 84 -8.54 6.15 -8.07
CA LYS A 84 -9.73 6.87 -7.62
C LYS A 84 -10.98 6.22 -8.24
N ASN A 85 -12.01 6.09 -7.44
CA ASN A 85 -13.31 5.63 -7.91
C ASN A 85 -14.08 6.75 -8.63
N ILE A 86 -15.27 6.46 -9.11
CA ILE A 86 -16.14 7.43 -9.81
C ILE A 86 -16.50 8.65 -8.96
N ALA A 87 -16.47 8.54 -7.61
CA ALA A 87 -16.66 9.63 -6.68
C ALA A 87 -15.34 10.36 -6.34
N ASN A 88 -14.28 10.16 -7.12
CA ASN A 88 -12.93 10.74 -6.93
C ASN A 88 -12.28 10.42 -5.57
N LYS A 89 -12.66 9.29 -4.94
CA LYS A 89 -12.13 8.81 -3.66
C LYS A 89 -11.22 7.60 -3.88
N HIS A 90 -10.11 7.51 -3.14
CA HIS A 90 -9.22 6.35 -3.17
C HIS A 90 -9.80 5.13 -2.43
N LEU A 91 -10.66 5.39 -1.46
CA LEU A 91 -11.24 4.36 -0.60
C LEU A 91 -12.68 4.07 -1.01
N SER A 92 -13.03 2.81 -0.99
CA SER A 92 -14.39 2.28 -1.09
C SER A 92 -14.68 1.37 0.10
N ARG A 93 -15.81 0.66 0.07
CA ARG A 93 -16.16 -0.33 1.09
C ARG A 93 -16.50 -1.66 0.44
N ILE A 94 -16.04 -2.74 1.05
CA ILE A 94 -16.42 -4.11 0.76
C ILE A 94 -16.87 -4.74 2.07
N GLN A 95 -18.10 -5.22 2.13
CA GLN A 95 -18.66 -5.86 3.34
C GLN A 95 -18.40 -5.00 4.59
N ASN A 96 -18.69 -3.69 4.52
CA ASN A 96 -18.49 -2.68 5.56
C ASN A 96 -17.03 -2.41 5.96
N LYS A 97 -16.04 -3.02 5.30
CA LYS A 97 -14.61 -2.77 5.53
C LYS A 97 -14.05 -1.78 4.51
N PRO A 98 -13.14 -0.88 4.90
CA PRO A 98 -12.45 -0.03 3.94
C PRO A 98 -11.65 -0.87 2.97
N ALA A 99 -11.65 -0.45 1.71
CA ALA A 99 -10.89 -1.11 0.65
C ALA A 99 -10.27 -0.08 -0.30
N SER A 100 -9.14 -0.43 -0.90
CA SER A 100 -8.50 0.37 -1.93
C SER A 100 -7.99 -0.51 -3.06
N ILE A 101 -7.88 0.07 -4.24
CA ILE A 101 -7.27 -0.57 -5.40
C ILE A 101 -6.03 0.22 -5.78
N VAL A 102 -4.93 -0.50 -5.98
CA VAL A 102 -3.66 0.07 -6.43
C VAL A 102 -3.15 -0.66 -7.68
N THR A 103 -2.29 0.01 -8.43
CA THR A 103 -1.65 -0.60 -9.60
C THR A 103 -0.73 -1.75 -9.17
N PHE A 104 -0.71 -2.82 -9.96
CA PHE A 104 0.21 -3.93 -9.77
C PHE A 104 1.61 -3.53 -10.25
N LEU A 105 2.62 -3.70 -9.40
CA LEU A 105 4.02 -3.56 -9.76
C LEU A 105 4.60 -4.91 -10.17
N LYS A 106 5.27 -4.95 -11.31
CA LYS A 106 6.01 -6.14 -11.76
C LYS A 106 7.30 -6.27 -10.94
N GLY A 107 7.58 -7.45 -10.46
CA GLY A 107 8.81 -7.75 -9.72
C GLY A 107 8.89 -9.22 -9.36
N LYS A 108 10.07 -9.65 -8.92
CA LYS A 108 10.33 -10.99 -8.37
C LYS A 108 11.14 -10.84 -7.09
N ASP A 109 10.81 -11.67 -6.10
CA ASP A 109 11.64 -11.79 -4.91
C ASP A 109 13.00 -12.39 -5.28
N LYS A 110 14.07 -11.90 -4.65
CA LYS A 110 15.41 -12.47 -4.74
C LYS A 110 15.80 -13.05 -3.39
N ALA A 111 16.18 -14.32 -3.38
CA ALA A 111 16.64 -14.98 -2.15
C ALA A 111 18.05 -14.52 -1.76
N THR A 112 18.91 -14.25 -2.73
CA THR A 112 20.29 -13.79 -2.54
C THR A 112 20.50 -12.42 -3.18
N LEU A 113 21.14 -11.53 -2.44
CA LEU A 113 21.48 -10.19 -2.90
C LEU A 113 22.98 -10.11 -3.16
N ASN A 114 23.37 -9.47 -4.26
CA ASN A 114 24.75 -9.08 -4.54
C ASN A 114 24.94 -7.58 -4.28
N TYR A 115 26.21 -7.13 -4.34
CA TYR A 115 26.55 -5.71 -4.09
C TYR A 115 25.75 -4.74 -4.97
N LYS A 116 25.52 -5.07 -6.23
CA LYS A 116 24.72 -4.23 -7.16
C LYS A 116 23.26 -4.10 -6.69
N ASN A 117 22.67 -5.19 -6.21
CA ASN A 117 21.32 -5.12 -5.64
C ASN A 117 21.27 -4.24 -4.40
N CYS A 118 22.25 -4.35 -3.50
CA CYS A 118 22.33 -3.51 -2.32
C CYS A 118 22.50 -2.03 -2.69
N PHE A 119 23.37 -1.73 -3.65
CA PHE A 119 23.54 -0.38 -4.17
C PHE A 119 22.23 0.18 -4.76
N ASP A 120 21.53 -0.59 -5.60
CA ASP A 120 20.26 -0.18 -6.20
C ASP A 120 19.18 0.05 -5.14
N ILE A 121 19.12 -0.79 -4.11
CA ILE A 121 18.21 -0.61 -2.97
C ILE A 121 18.53 0.71 -2.26
N GLY A 122 19.80 0.93 -1.86
CA GLY A 122 20.25 2.15 -1.19
C GLY A 122 19.93 3.41 -1.99
N LYS A 123 20.22 3.38 -3.29
CA LYS A 123 19.89 4.46 -4.22
C LYS A 123 18.38 4.77 -4.27
N ASN A 124 17.53 3.74 -4.27
CA ASN A 124 16.07 3.93 -4.28
C ASN A 124 15.55 4.44 -2.92
N ILE A 125 16.12 3.99 -1.79
CA ILE A 125 15.82 4.51 -0.46
C ILE A 125 16.19 6.00 -0.38
N ALA A 126 17.37 6.38 -0.85
CA ALA A 126 17.79 7.79 -0.88
C ALA A 126 16.86 8.67 -1.72
N LYS A 127 16.45 8.19 -2.90
CA LYS A 127 15.44 8.88 -3.72
C LYS A 127 14.09 9.03 -2.99
N PHE A 128 13.65 7.99 -2.30
CA PHE A 128 12.42 8.00 -1.52
C PHE A 128 12.49 9.04 -0.40
N HIS A 129 13.58 9.07 0.38
CA HIS A 129 13.80 10.07 1.44
C HIS A 129 13.81 11.49 0.86
N LYS A 130 14.60 11.74 -0.19
CA LYS A 130 14.64 13.04 -0.88
C LYS A 130 13.28 13.48 -1.43
N ALA A 131 12.46 12.56 -1.89
CA ALA A 131 11.09 12.88 -2.31
C ALA A 131 10.20 13.18 -1.10
N GLY A 132 10.37 12.43 -0.01
CA GLY A 132 9.59 12.55 1.23
C GLY A 132 9.76 13.91 1.90
N THR A 133 10.98 14.47 1.95
CA THR A 133 11.24 15.81 2.53
C THR A 133 10.45 16.93 1.84
N LYS A 134 10.08 16.73 0.57
CA LYS A 134 9.28 17.68 -0.21
C LYS A 134 7.78 17.43 -0.16
N ILE A 135 7.32 16.43 0.58
CA ILE A 135 5.90 16.07 0.71
C ILE A 135 5.39 16.65 2.03
N LYS A 136 4.54 17.67 1.93
CA LYS A 136 3.88 18.28 3.09
C LYS A 136 2.65 17.43 3.50
N LEU A 137 2.90 16.28 4.11
CA LEU A 137 1.90 15.43 4.76
C LEU A 137 2.41 15.08 6.15
N TYR A 138 1.56 15.22 7.15
CA TYR A 138 1.89 14.89 8.52
C TYR A 138 1.01 13.77 9.06
N ARG A 139 1.62 12.83 9.74
CA ARG A 139 0.97 11.81 10.56
C ARG A 139 1.86 11.49 11.73
N GLN A 140 1.31 11.50 12.93
CA GLN A 140 2.05 11.05 14.10
C GLN A 140 2.40 9.56 13.96
N ASN A 141 3.67 9.21 14.19
CA ASN A 141 4.09 7.83 14.18
C ASN A 141 3.58 7.12 15.44
N SER A 142 2.63 6.21 15.28
CA SER A 142 2.08 5.42 16.39
C SER A 142 3.06 4.36 16.95
N MET A 143 4.17 4.13 16.24
CA MET A 143 5.23 3.19 16.62
C MET A 143 6.51 3.92 17.07
N SER A 144 6.45 5.25 17.28
CA SER A 144 7.59 5.99 17.79
C SER A 144 7.87 5.54 19.22
N VAL A 145 8.95 4.78 19.39
CA VAL A 145 9.53 4.55 20.70
C VAL A 145 10.15 5.87 21.13
N SER A 146 9.79 6.37 22.30
CA SER A 146 10.43 7.51 22.90
C SER A 146 11.89 7.10 23.21
N TYR A 147 12.86 7.62 22.46
CA TYR A 147 14.29 7.43 22.74
C TYR A 147 14.77 8.21 23.98
N THR A 148 13.88 8.66 24.83
CA THR A 148 14.22 9.38 26.06
C THR A 148 15.03 8.55 27.05
N HIS A 149 15.02 7.22 26.97
CA HIS A 149 15.79 6.35 27.85
C HIS A 149 17.25 6.13 27.43
N LEU A 150 17.65 6.43 26.19
CA LEU A 150 19.04 6.20 25.74
C LEU A 150 19.98 7.37 26.07
N ARG A 151 19.47 8.56 26.40
CA ARG A 151 20.31 9.72 26.80
C ARG A 151 20.61 9.78 28.28
N ALA A 152 19.99 8.95 29.12
CA ALA A 152 20.19 8.98 30.58
C ALA A 152 21.44 8.22 31.05
N HIS A 153 22.12 7.48 30.18
CA HIS A 153 23.30 6.67 30.55
C HIS A 153 24.67 7.23 30.08
N GLU A 154 24.67 8.37 29.37
CA GLU A 154 25.94 8.94 28.85
C GLU A 154 26.50 10.11 29.67
N THR A 155 25.96 10.41 30.84
CA THR A 155 26.48 11.49 31.70
C THR A 155 26.77 11.03 33.11
N THR A 156 27.61 10.01 33.26
CA THR A 156 28.35 9.76 34.53
C THR A 156 29.70 9.12 34.21
N SER A 157 30.66 9.95 33.97
CA SER A 157 32.09 9.68 34.24
C SER A 157 32.83 10.99 34.32
#